data_60a07cc4417c18697950c82c070700f5
#
_entry.id   60a07cc4417c18697950c82c070700f5
#
_cell.length_a   1.000
_cell.length_b   1.000
_cell.length_c   1.000
_cell.angle_alpha   90.00
_cell.angle_beta   90.00
_cell.angle_gamma   90.00
#
_symmetry.space_group_name_H-M   'P 1'
#
loop_
_entity.id
_entity.type
_entity.pdbx_description
1 polymer ?
#
loop_
_entity_poly.entity_id
_entity_poly.type
_entity_poly.pdbx_seq_one_letter_code
_entity_poly.pdbx_strand_id
1 'polypeptide(L)'
;MTQKSAAAGKKALIIGAGTAGMASAITLSRIGIDIDLIDINPNWGALGAGLTITGPTLRALKQLGVYDEVTEQAYVGDGIQVCDPQGNPLRILPTPMLEGSDTAGSGGIMRPTMHSIMHKYVKDAGIQMRLGLTADAFDQDDTGVTVTFSDGSTGRYDFVLGSDGVLSKTRQLLFPDAPKAEYTGQSCWRLFLKRPASVERRTYFLGGPVKVGFTPVSKEHMYMFLLERCPQRWQEPEDNYKNLKQLLEGYDGILADIRESLTEADNPNINFRPLECFDLPGPWYLGKVLLIGDSAHPTTPQLASGAGMGIEDALVLAEIFDKQANVDAAFAEFMQRREQRCRLVTQSSMEIGRLEQQRAPVEQQTAIVSHALEILKEAI
;
A
#
# COMPACT_ATOMS: atom_id res chain seq x y z
N MET A 1 -14.07 -34.03 -7.62
CA MET A 1 -13.56 -33.33 -8.79
C MET A 1 -13.72 -31.84 -8.50
N THR A 2 -12.64 -31.14 -8.26
CA THR A 2 -12.67 -29.66 -8.12
C THR A 2 -13.14 -29.09 -9.44
N GLN A 3 -14.20 -28.29 -9.41
CA GLN A 3 -14.73 -27.63 -10.58
C GLN A 3 -13.62 -26.71 -11.17
N LYS A 4 -13.35 -26.84 -12.46
CA LYS A 4 -12.37 -25.99 -13.13
C LYS A 4 -12.88 -24.54 -13.14
N SER A 5 -12.02 -23.57 -12.81
CA SER A 5 -12.35 -22.15 -12.87
C SER A 5 -12.87 -21.75 -14.25
N ALA A 6 -13.86 -20.87 -14.30
CA ALA A 6 -14.45 -20.38 -15.53
C ALA A 6 -13.43 -19.68 -16.47
N ALA A 7 -12.48 -18.94 -15.91
CA ALA A 7 -11.44 -18.24 -16.66
C ALA A 7 -10.15 -19.04 -16.86
N ALA A 8 -10.10 -20.32 -16.45
CA ALA A 8 -8.89 -21.12 -16.62
C ALA A 8 -8.48 -21.25 -18.10
N GLY A 9 -7.19 -21.00 -18.36
CA GLY A 9 -6.61 -21.00 -19.72
C GLY A 9 -6.59 -19.64 -20.41
N LYS A 10 -7.17 -18.58 -19.79
CA LYS A 10 -6.96 -17.20 -20.24
C LYS A 10 -5.52 -16.78 -19.98
N LYS A 11 -5.06 -15.79 -20.73
CA LYS A 11 -3.74 -15.18 -20.56
C LYS A 11 -3.88 -13.70 -20.15
N ALA A 12 -3.22 -13.30 -19.08
CA ALA A 12 -3.24 -11.93 -18.58
C ALA A 12 -1.84 -11.32 -18.50
N LEU A 13 -1.74 -10.03 -18.80
CA LEU A 13 -0.57 -9.22 -18.49
C LEU A 13 -0.82 -8.43 -17.20
N ILE A 14 0.15 -8.42 -16.29
CA ILE A 14 0.16 -7.56 -15.10
C ILE A 14 1.35 -6.61 -15.24
N ILE A 15 1.07 -5.30 -15.23
CA ILE A 15 2.06 -4.24 -15.37
C ILE A 15 2.33 -3.62 -13.99
N GLY A 16 3.53 -3.80 -13.46
CA GLY A 16 3.95 -3.40 -12.13
C GLY A 16 3.95 -4.55 -11.14
N ALA A 17 5.14 -4.94 -10.66
CA ALA A 17 5.34 -6.00 -9.68
C ALA A 17 5.42 -5.45 -8.24
N GLY A 18 4.56 -4.49 -7.91
CA GLY A 18 4.28 -4.03 -6.57
C GLY A 18 3.35 -4.99 -5.81
N THR A 19 2.89 -4.57 -4.62
CA THR A 19 2.03 -5.40 -3.75
C THR A 19 0.75 -5.87 -4.47
N ALA A 20 0.04 -4.96 -5.16
CA ALA A 20 -1.18 -5.29 -5.90
C ALA A 20 -0.92 -6.24 -7.08
N GLY A 21 0.13 -5.96 -7.87
CA GLY A 21 0.47 -6.77 -9.03
C GLY A 21 0.91 -8.18 -8.65
N MET A 22 1.77 -8.33 -7.64
CA MET A 22 2.18 -9.65 -7.16
C MET A 22 1.01 -10.43 -6.53
N ALA A 23 0.14 -9.76 -5.74
CA ALA A 23 -1.06 -10.39 -5.21
C ALA A 23 -1.96 -10.91 -6.33
N SER A 24 -2.18 -10.10 -7.38
CA SER A 24 -2.97 -10.50 -8.56
C SER A 24 -2.33 -11.67 -9.32
N ALA A 25 -1.01 -11.63 -9.49
CA ALA A 25 -0.28 -12.73 -10.12
C ALA A 25 -0.48 -14.05 -9.35
N ILE A 26 -0.32 -14.01 -8.02
CA ILE A 26 -0.49 -15.17 -7.16
C ILE A 26 -1.94 -15.71 -7.20
N THR A 27 -2.93 -14.85 -7.07
CA THR A 27 -4.34 -15.27 -6.98
C THR A 27 -4.88 -15.76 -8.30
N LEU A 28 -4.59 -15.06 -9.40
CA LEU A 28 -5.08 -15.41 -10.74
C LEU A 28 -4.41 -16.68 -11.29
N SER A 29 -3.12 -16.90 -11.00
CA SER A 29 -2.45 -18.15 -11.40
C SER A 29 -3.06 -19.37 -10.71
N ARG A 30 -3.50 -19.26 -9.44
CA ARG A 30 -4.15 -20.34 -8.70
C ARG A 30 -5.45 -20.82 -9.34
N ILE A 31 -6.15 -19.96 -10.06
CA ILE A 31 -7.37 -20.30 -10.80
C ILE A 31 -7.10 -20.67 -12.25
N GLY A 32 -5.82 -20.84 -12.64
CA GLY A 32 -5.42 -21.36 -13.94
C GLY A 32 -5.35 -20.31 -15.05
N ILE A 33 -5.24 -19.03 -14.72
CA ILE A 33 -4.92 -17.96 -15.69
C ILE A 33 -3.41 -17.95 -15.88
N ASP A 34 -2.96 -17.89 -17.14
CA ASP A 34 -1.55 -17.75 -17.53
C ASP A 34 -1.12 -16.28 -17.34
N ILE A 35 -0.06 -16.03 -16.57
CA ILE A 35 0.36 -14.70 -16.15
C ILE A 35 1.72 -14.32 -16.71
N ASP A 36 1.75 -13.22 -17.45
CA ASP A 36 2.98 -12.45 -17.71
C ASP A 36 3.01 -11.27 -16.69
N LEU A 37 4.07 -11.18 -15.89
CA LEU A 37 4.28 -10.10 -14.92
C LEU A 37 5.49 -9.26 -15.34
N ILE A 38 5.31 -7.94 -15.47
CA ILE A 38 6.39 -7.03 -15.85
C ILE A 38 6.58 -5.91 -14.85
N ASP A 39 7.80 -5.38 -14.74
CA ASP A 39 8.09 -4.17 -13.97
C ASP A 39 9.13 -3.32 -14.68
N ILE A 40 8.95 -2.00 -14.63
CA ILE A 40 9.85 -1.02 -15.26
C ILE A 40 11.25 -0.99 -14.61
N ASN A 41 11.34 -1.36 -13.33
CA ASN A 41 12.60 -1.32 -12.59
C ASN A 41 13.46 -2.55 -12.92
N PRO A 42 14.60 -2.38 -13.59
CA PRO A 42 15.48 -3.51 -13.90
C PRO A 42 16.16 -4.11 -12.66
N ASN A 43 16.32 -3.29 -11.62
CA ASN A 43 16.87 -3.69 -10.31
C ASN A 43 15.73 -3.90 -9.31
N TRP A 44 14.72 -4.64 -9.72
CA TRP A 44 13.50 -4.83 -8.96
C TRP A 44 13.75 -5.16 -7.49
N GLY A 45 13.15 -4.38 -6.63
CA GLY A 45 13.24 -4.50 -5.18
C GLY A 45 12.47 -3.35 -4.55
N ALA A 46 11.78 -3.61 -3.46
CA ALA A 46 11.13 -2.54 -2.72
C ALA A 46 12.18 -1.73 -1.99
N LEU A 47 12.32 -0.48 -2.39
CA LEU A 47 13.02 0.52 -1.59
C LEU A 47 12.10 0.99 -0.46
N GLY A 48 12.68 1.26 0.68
CA GLY A 48 12.06 2.13 1.65
C GLY A 48 11.59 1.51 2.95
N ALA A 49 10.66 2.24 3.52
CA ALA A 49 10.24 2.23 4.88
C ALA A 49 9.31 1.06 5.24
N GLY A 50 9.00 0.97 6.52
CA GLY A 50 7.99 0.06 7.01
C GLY A 50 6.59 0.36 6.47
N LEU A 51 5.78 -0.67 6.48
CA LEU A 51 4.34 -0.62 6.29
C LEU A 51 3.66 -0.86 7.63
N THR A 52 2.70 -0.05 7.97
CA THR A 52 1.69 -0.41 8.96
C THR A 52 0.69 -1.35 8.32
N ILE A 53 0.35 -2.44 9.01
CA ILE A 53 -0.63 -3.43 8.57
C ILE A 53 -1.83 -3.34 9.50
N THR A 54 -3.01 -3.11 8.95
CA THR A 54 -4.29 -3.07 9.69
C THR A 54 -4.94 -4.46 9.75
N GLY A 55 -5.92 -4.67 10.62
CA GLY A 55 -6.67 -5.93 10.69
C GLY A 55 -7.24 -6.38 9.33
N PRO A 56 -7.93 -5.50 8.57
CA PRO A 56 -8.37 -5.83 7.20
C PRO A 56 -7.25 -6.28 6.27
N THR A 57 -6.08 -5.64 6.34
CA THR A 57 -4.90 -6.05 5.56
C THR A 57 -4.38 -7.42 6.00
N LEU A 58 -4.33 -7.71 7.31
CA LEU A 58 -3.93 -9.02 7.83
C LEU A 58 -4.89 -10.13 7.38
N ARG A 59 -6.20 -9.85 7.39
CA ARG A 59 -7.21 -10.75 6.81
C ARG A 59 -6.95 -11.01 5.32
N ALA A 60 -6.70 -9.96 4.55
CA ALA A 60 -6.41 -10.10 3.11
C ALA A 60 -5.12 -10.91 2.87
N LEU A 61 -4.06 -10.71 3.66
CA LEU A 61 -2.84 -11.52 3.60
C LEU A 61 -3.11 -12.99 3.94
N LYS A 62 -4.03 -13.28 4.86
CA LYS A 62 -4.44 -14.65 5.18
C LYS A 62 -5.18 -15.29 4.02
N GLN A 63 -6.12 -14.59 3.40
CA GLN A 63 -6.82 -15.08 2.21
C GLN A 63 -5.86 -15.26 1.01
N LEU A 64 -4.85 -14.36 0.89
CA LEU A 64 -3.78 -14.53 -0.08
C LEU A 64 -2.88 -15.75 0.21
N GLY A 65 -2.88 -16.26 1.44
CA GLY A 65 -2.10 -17.43 1.86
C GLY A 65 -0.64 -17.13 2.18
N VAL A 66 -0.31 -15.89 2.53
CA VAL A 66 1.06 -15.45 2.91
C VAL A 66 1.16 -15.02 4.37
N TYR A 67 0.06 -15.10 5.12
CA TYR A 67 -0.07 -14.57 6.48
C TYR A 67 0.96 -15.14 7.45
N ASP A 68 1.16 -16.46 7.45
CA ASP A 68 2.05 -17.12 8.41
C ASP A 68 3.49 -16.65 8.22
N GLU A 69 3.99 -16.63 6.98
CA GLU A 69 5.34 -16.16 6.68
C GLU A 69 5.51 -14.66 6.96
N VAL A 70 4.45 -13.86 6.73
CA VAL A 70 4.44 -12.44 7.10
C VAL A 70 4.54 -12.28 8.61
N THR A 71 3.78 -13.02 9.41
CA THR A 71 3.78 -12.88 10.88
C THR A 71 5.06 -13.40 11.55
N GLU A 72 5.76 -14.33 10.91
CA GLU A 72 7.07 -14.77 11.37
C GLU A 72 8.13 -13.65 11.29
N GLN A 73 8.05 -12.78 10.28
CA GLN A 73 9.04 -11.75 9.99
C GLN A 73 8.59 -10.34 10.38
N ALA A 74 7.30 -10.14 10.58
CA ALA A 74 6.68 -8.88 10.97
C ALA A 74 6.56 -8.73 12.50
N TYR A 75 6.09 -7.58 12.91
CA TYR A 75 5.42 -7.41 14.20
C TYR A 75 3.91 -7.49 13.98
N VAL A 76 3.24 -8.27 14.82
CA VAL A 76 1.78 -8.30 14.93
C VAL A 76 1.36 -8.19 16.38
N GLY A 77 0.26 -7.49 16.66
CA GLY A 77 -0.23 -7.25 18.01
C GLY A 77 -1.48 -6.38 18.00
N ASP A 78 -1.89 -5.97 19.19
CA ASP A 78 -3.11 -5.20 19.38
C ASP A 78 -2.85 -3.85 20.04
N GLY A 79 -3.72 -2.92 19.72
CA GLY A 79 -3.74 -1.59 20.29
C GLY A 79 -2.69 -0.64 19.74
N ILE A 80 -2.97 0.64 19.94
CA ILE A 80 -2.07 1.74 19.63
C ILE A 80 -1.84 2.52 20.92
N GLN A 81 -0.61 2.61 21.38
CA GLN A 81 -0.25 3.48 22.48
C GLN A 81 -0.31 4.93 22.02
N VAL A 82 -1.02 5.76 22.76
CA VAL A 82 -1.00 7.22 22.59
C VAL A 82 -0.20 7.83 23.72
N CYS A 83 0.75 8.68 23.37
CA CYS A 83 1.59 9.43 24.32
C CYS A 83 1.44 10.94 24.08
N ASP A 84 1.78 11.72 25.10
CA ASP A 84 1.99 13.16 24.97
C ASP A 84 3.37 13.45 24.33
N PRO A 85 3.72 14.73 24.06
CA PRO A 85 5.03 15.08 23.51
C PRO A 85 6.19 14.79 24.45
N GLN A 86 5.96 14.64 25.75
CA GLN A 86 6.94 14.29 26.77
C GLN A 86 7.21 12.77 26.84
N GLY A 87 6.42 11.98 26.07
CA GLY A 87 6.52 10.52 26.05
C GLY A 87 5.67 9.83 27.12
N ASN A 88 4.89 10.56 27.90
CA ASN A 88 4.02 9.95 28.91
C ASN A 88 2.85 9.22 28.24
N PRO A 89 2.56 7.97 28.64
CA PRO A 89 1.43 7.24 28.09
C PRO A 89 0.10 7.86 28.54
N LEU A 90 -0.77 8.19 27.58
CA LEU A 90 -2.09 8.74 27.83
C LEU A 90 -3.17 7.65 27.83
N ARG A 91 -3.18 6.82 26.79
CA ARG A 91 -4.17 5.74 26.62
C ARG A 91 -3.73 4.73 25.58
N ILE A 92 -4.38 3.56 25.59
CA ILE A 92 -4.29 2.58 24.51
C ILE A 92 -5.61 2.64 23.72
N LEU A 93 -5.51 2.90 22.41
CA LEU A 93 -6.63 2.78 21.48
C LEU A 93 -6.71 1.31 21.03
N PRO A 94 -7.85 0.64 21.20
CA PRO A 94 -7.98 -0.74 20.73
C PRO A 94 -7.88 -0.80 19.21
N THR A 95 -7.22 -1.83 18.69
CA THR A 95 -7.31 -2.23 17.30
C THR A 95 -8.05 -3.57 17.29
N PRO A 96 -9.37 -3.56 17.10
CA PRO A 96 -10.15 -4.76 17.26
C PRO A 96 -9.75 -5.80 16.22
N MET A 97 -9.62 -7.05 16.65
CA MET A 97 -9.63 -8.18 15.73
C MET A 97 -10.94 -8.17 14.95
N LEU A 98 -10.90 -8.59 13.71
CA LEU A 98 -12.12 -8.72 12.92
C LEU A 98 -12.94 -9.89 13.45
N GLU A 99 -14.24 -9.71 13.56
CA GLU A 99 -15.15 -10.76 14.01
C GLU A 99 -15.01 -12.03 13.13
N GLY A 100 -14.88 -13.16 13.76
CA GLY A 100 -14.64 -14.44 13.06
C GLY A 100 -13.25 -14.62 12.47
N SER A 101 -12.32 -13.70 12.74
CA SER A 101 -10.91 -13.80 12.30
C SER A 101 -10.01 -14.17 13.49
N ASP A 102 -9.02 -15.00 13.23
CA ASP A 102 -7.92 -15.32 14.14
C ASP A 102 -6.66 -14.50 13.87
N THR A 103 -6.77 -13.41 13.08
CA THR A 103 -5.67 -12.51 12.79
C THR A 103 -5.60 -11.37 13.81
N ALA A 104 -4.39 -10.90 14.12
CA ALA A 104 -4.20 -9.74 14.98
C ALA A 104 -4.88 -8.49 14.41
N GLY A 105 -5.19 -7.50 15.28
CA GLY A 105 -5.84 -6.25 14.86
C GLY A 105 -4.89 -5.23 14.24
N SER A 106 -3.58 -5.40 14.40
CA SER A 106 -2.57 -4.45 13.92
C SER A 106 -1.22 -5.13 13.73
N GLY A 107 -0.37 -4.51 12.92
CA GLY A 107 1.01 -4.97 12.72
C GLY A 107 1.86 -3.96 11.96
N GLY A 108 3.08 -4.37 11.70
CA GLY A 108 4.01 -3.64 10.85
C GLY A 108 5.06 -4.56 10.28
N ILE A 109 5.48 -4.28 9.07
CA ILE A 109 6.52 -5.02 8.34
C ILE A 109 7.35 -4.06 7.50
N MET A 110 8.60 -4.37 7.25
CA MET A 110 9.38 -3.62 6.27
C MET A 110 8.90 -3.91 4.86
N ARG A 111 8.79 -2.89 4.00
CA ARG A 111 8.41 -3.07 2.58
C ARG A 111 9.30 -4.08 1.85
N PRO A 112 10.65 -4.05 2.00
CA PRO A 112 11.50 -5.06 1.38
C PRO A 112 11.17 -6.48 1.84
N THR A 113 10.85 -6.68 3.11
CA THR A 113 10.47 -7.99 3.66
C THR A 113 9.17 -8.50 3.06
N MET A 114 8.11 -7.67 3.06
CA MET A 114 6.83 -8.01 2.42
C MET A 114 7.01 -8.35 0.94
N HIS A 115 7.80 -7.55 0.25
CA HIS A 115 8.08 -7.72 -1.16
C HIS A 115 8.85 -9.04 -1.45
N SER A 116 9.83 -9.37 -0.61
CA SER A 116 10.57 -10.63 -0.71
C SER A 116 9.68 -11.85 -0.48
N ILE A 117 8.78 -11.80 0.51
CA ILE A 117 7.79 -12.84 0.76
C ILE A 117 6.91 -13.02 -0.48
N MET A 118 6.29 -11.97 -0.96
CA MET A 118 5.38 -12.05 -2.13
C MET A 118 6.11 -12.54 -3.39
N HIS A 119 7.35 -12.10 -3.62
CA HIS A 119 8.18 -12.57 -4.73
C HIS A 119 8.42 -14.07 -4.68
N LYS A 120 8.70 -14.61 -3.49
CA LYS A 120 8.85 -16.06 -3.33
C LYS A 120 7.59 -16.79 -3.82
N TYR A 121 6.39 -16.32 -3.43
CA TYR A 121 5.13 -16.94 -3.87
C TYR A 121 4.89 -16.78 -5.38
N VAL A 122 5.27 -15.66 -5.99
CA VAL A 122 5.24 -15.47 -7.45
C VAL A 122 6.15 -16.50 -8.13
N LYS A 123 7.37 -16.67 -7.63
CA LYS A 123 8.34 -17.63 -8.15
C LYS A 123 7.86 -19.09 -7.96
N ASP A 124 7.34 -19.42 -6.81
CA ASP A 124 6.82 -20.75 -6.48
C ASP A 124 5.60 -21.13 -7.35
N ALA A 125 4.83 -20.13 -7.80
CA ALA A 125 3.76 -20.29 -8.78
C ALA A 125 4.27 -20.47 -10.23
N GLY A 126 5.59 -20.44 -10.46
CA GLY A 126 6.18 -20.58 -11.78
C GLY A 126 6.09 -19.34 -12.68
N ILE A 127 5.63 -18.22 -12.12
CA ILE A 127 5.45 -16.96 -12.88
C ILE A 127 6.80 -16.31 -13.11
N GLN A 128 7.11 -16.05 -14.40
CA GLN A 128 8.31 -15.32 -14.78
C GLN A 128 8.05 -13.82 -14.77
N MET A 129 8.92 -13.08 -14.07
CA MET A 129 8.93 -11.61 -14.10
C MET A 129 9.90 -11.11 -15.18
N ARG A 130 9.40 -10.21 -16.04
CA ARG A 130 10.22 -9.50 -17.02
C ARG A 130 10.50 -8.09 -16.49
N LEU A 131 11.74 -7.83 -16.12
CA LEU A 131 12.17 -6.55 -15.51
C LEU A 131 12.72 -5.59 -16.57
N GLY A 132 12.70 -4.29 -16.26
CA GLY A 132 13.11 -3.22 -17.16
C GLY A 132 12.10 -2.96 -18.29
N LEU A 133 10.84 -3.38 -18.11
CA LEU A 133 9.83 -3.39 -19.17
C LEU A 133 8.53 -2.75 -18.71
N THR A 134 7.93 -1.95 -19.58
CA THR A 134 6.58 -1.37 -19.39
C THR A 134 5.81 -1.37 -20.70
N ALA A 135 4.52 -1.05 -20.67
CA ALA A 135 3.72 -0.87 -21.86
C ALA A 135 3.90 0.52 -22.45
N ASP A 136 3.93 0.59 -23.79
CA ASP A 136 3.93 1.85 -24.56
C ASP A 136 2.61 2.10 -25.29
N ALA A 137 1.89 1.02 -25.66
CA ALA A 137 0.58 1.13 -26.32
C ALA A 137 -0.28 -0.11 -26.10
N PHE A 138 -1.59 0.09 -26.18
CA PHE A 138 -2.63 -0.94 -26.17
C PHE A 138 -3.45 -0.86 -27.44
N ASP A 139 -3.52 -1.95 -28.21
CA ASP A 139 -4.42 -2.13 -29.33
C ASP A 139 -5.44 -3.21 -28.95
N GLN A 140 -6.72 -2.83 -28.83
CA GLN A 140 -7.77 -3.65 -28.25
C GLN A 140 -8.82 -4.01 -29.30
N ASP A 141 -9.30 -5.25 -29.24
CA ASP A 141 -10.46 -5.73 -29.97
C ASP A 141 -11.40 -6.58 -29.08
N ASP A 142 -12.45 -7.13 -29.63
CA ASP A 142 -13.44 -7.94 -28.89
C ASP A 142 -12.82 -9.18 -28.21
N THR A 143 -11.67 -9.64 -28.69
CA THR A 143 -11.01 -10.88 -28.24
C THR A 143 -9.87 -10.66 -27.25
N GLY A 144 -9.36 -9.43 -27.10
CA GLY A 144 -8.27 -9.14 -26.16
C GLY A 144 -7.50 -7.86 -26.46
N VAL A 145 -6.25 -7.83 -25.99
CA VAL A 145 -5.34 -6.68 -26.06
C VAL A 145 -4.01 -7.09 -26.66
N THR A 146 -3.57 -6.41 -27.70
CA THR A 146 -2.15 -6.44 -28.14
C THR A 146 -1.43 -5.31 -27.45
N VAL A 147 -0.40 -5.65 -26.68
CA VAL A 147 0.43 -4.69 -25.96
C VAL A 147 1.75 -4.52 -26.68
N THR A 148 2.13 -3.28 -26.96
CA THR A 148 3.49 -2.92 -27.38
C THR A 148 4.30 -2.53 -26.16
N PHE A 149 5.44 -3.19 -25.97
CA PHE A 149 6.33 -2.95 -24.84
C PHE A 149 7.40 -1.90 -25.16
N SER A 150 8.04 -1.36 -24.14
CA SER A 150 9.09 -0.34 -24.22
C SER A 150 10.36 -0.83 -24.95
N ASP A 151 10.56 -2.12 -25.13
CA ASP A 151 11.63 -2.71 -25.92
C ASP A 151 11.25 -2.94 -27.40
N GLY A 152 10.05 -2.51 -27.81
CA GLY A 152 9.50 -2.70 -29.15
C GLY A 152 8.89 -4.08 -29.41
N SER A 153 8.97 -5.02 -28.47
CA SER A 153 8.30 -6.32 -28.59
C SER A 153 6.79 -6.18 -28.38
N THR A 154 6.01 -7.18 -28.78
CA THR A 154 4.55 -7.21 -28.61
C THR A 154 4.11 -8.48 -27.91
N GLY A 155 2.95 -8.42 -27.24
CA GLY A 155 2.28 -9.57 -26.65
C GLY A 155 0.77 -9.49 -26.78
N ARG A 156 0.10 -10.63 -26.89
CA ARG A 156 -1.37 -10.72 -26.94
C ARG A 156 -1.91 -11.35 -25.66
N TYR A 157 -2.93 -10.71 -25.09
CA TYR A 157 -3.54 -11.08 -23.82
C TYR A 157 -5.07 -10.99 -23.89
N ASP A 158 -5.76 -11.82 -23.12
CA ASP A 158 -7.21 -11.70 -22.94
C ASP A 158 -7.58 -10.42 -22.20
N PHE A 159 -6.73 -10.02 -21.22
CA PHE A 159 -6.88 -8.76 -20.49
C PHE A 159 -5.55 -8.31 -19.88
N VAL A 160 -5.52 -7.05 -19.45
CA VAL A 160 -4.35 -6.42 -18.83
C VAL A 160 -4.76 -5.78 -17.49
N LEU A 161 -3.91 -5.94 -16.47
CA LEU A 161 -4.01 -5.23 -15.19
C LEU A 161 -2.88 -4.21 -15.07
N GLY A 162 -3.23 -2.93 -14.93
CA GLY A 162 -2.30 -1.85 -14.61
C GLY A 162 -2.18 -1.68 -13.11
N SER A 163 -1.02 -2.05 -12.54
CA SER A 163 -0.66 -1.95 -11.12
C SER A 163 0.66 -1.21 -10.92
N ASP A 164 0.96 -0.27 -11.83
CA ASP A 164 2.22 0.47 -11.96
C ASP A 164 2.29 1.75 -11.10
N GLY A 165 1.43 1.81 -10.06
CA GLY A 165 1.53 2.74 -8.95
C GLY A 165 0.99 4.15 -9.21
N VAL A 166 1.24 5.07 -8.28
CA VAL A 166 0.66 6.43 -8.27
C VAL A 166 1.01 7.24 -9.52
N LEU A 167 2.17 7.01 -10.13
CA LEU A 167 2.61 7.65 -11.37
C LEU A 167 2.30 6.81 -12.62
N SER A 168 1.32 5.93 -12.56
CA SER A 168 0.94 4.95 -13.57
C SER A 168 0.96 5.49 -15.00
N LYS A 169 1.81 4.89 -15.83
CA LYS A 169 1.83 5.10 -17.28
C LYS A 169 0.62 4.43 -17.93
N THR A 170 0.21 3.26 -17.42
CA THR A 170 -0.99 2.57 -17.86
C THR A 170 -2.22 3.46 -17.74
N ARG A 171 -2.38 4.16 -16.59
CA ARG A 171 -3.47 5.14 -16.42
C ARG A 171 -3.42 6.26 -17.45
N GLN A 172 -2.22 6.82 -17.70
CA GLN A 172 -2.05 7.91 -18.68
C GLN A 172 -2.38 7.48 -20.11
N LEU A 173 -2.06 6.23 -20.47
CA LEU A 173 -2.38 5.68 -21.79
C LEU A 173 -3.88 5.41 -21.96
N LEU A 174 -4.57 4.96 -20.91
CA LEU A 174 -6.00 4.67 -20.95
C LEU A 174 -6.85 5.94 -20.83
N PHE A 175 -6.46 6.84 -19.96
CA PHE A 175 -7.21 8.02 -19.57
C PHE A 175 -6.30 9.25 -19.62
N PRO A 176 -6.04 9.82 -20.81
CA PRO A 176 -5.15 10.99 -20.96
C PRO A 176 -5.56 12.20 -20.12
N ASP A 177 -6.86 12.34 -19.87
CA ASP A 177 -7.45 13.44 -19.07
C ASP A 177 -7.62 13.07 -17.58
N ALA A 178 -7.12 11.91 -17.13
CA ALA A 178 -7.21 11.51 -15.73
C ALA A 178 -6.51 12.50 -14.82
N PRO A 179 -7.02 12.66 -13.58
CA PRO A 179 -6.35 13.48 -12.57
C PRO A 179 -4.88 13.05 -12.41
N LYS A 180 -3.99 14.03 -12.38
CA LYS A 180 -2.58 13.81 -12.04
C LYS A 180 -2.42 13.74 -10.53
N ALA A 181 -1.38 13.03 -10.08
CA ALA A 181 -1.03 13.03 -8.68
C ALA A 181 -0.61 14.45 -8.25
N GLU A 182 -1.26 14.98 -7.23
CA GLU A 182 -0.99 16.31 -6.70
C GLU A 182 -0.38 16.22 -5.30
N TYR A 183 0.51 17.13 -5.01
CA TYR A 183 1.11 17.24 -3.68
C TYR A 183 0.06 17.66 -2.66
N THR A 184 -0.05 16.90 -1.57
CA THR A 184 -1.10 17.09 -0.56
C THR A 184 -0.80 18.19 0.46
N GLY A 185 0.36 18.84 0.40
CA GLY A 185 0.81 19.82 1.39
C GLY A 185 1.58 19.19 2.56
N GLN A 186 1.76 17.86 2.55
CA GLN A 186 2.52 17.13 3.58
C GLN A 186 3.60 16.27 2.95
N SER A 187 4.73 16.15 3.65
CA SER A 187 5.77 15.17 3.36
C SER A 187 5.93 14.20 4.53
N CYS A 188 6.33 13.00 4.23
CA CYS A 188 6.53 11.96 5.22
C CYS A 188 8.02 11.64 5.36
N TRP A 189 8.52 11.78 6.58
CA TRP A 189 9.81 11.30 7.01
C TRP A 189 9.65 9.90 7.60
N ARG A 190 10.57 9.01 7.32
CA ARG A 190 10.64 7.68 7.91
C ARG A 190 12.07 7.34 8.25
N LEU A 191 12.28 6.86 9.48
CA LEU A 191 13.58 6.42 9.98
C LEU A 191 13.45 4.98 10.47
N PHE A 192 14.30 4.10 9.94
CA PHE A 192 14.44 2.73 10.41
C PHE A 192 15.35 2.68 11.63
N LEU A 193 14.90 2.03 12.70
CA LEU A 193 15.56 2.03 13.99
C LEU A 193 15.57 0.65 14.65
N LYS A 194 16.54 0.42 15.53
CA LYS A 194 16.44 -0.65 16.51
C LYS A 194 15.28 -0.35 17.47
N ARG A 195 14.47 -1.37 17.76
CA ARG A 195 13.31 -1.23 18.64
C ARG A 195 13.73 -1.35 20.10
N PRO A 196 13.54 -0.32 20.94
CA PRO A 196 13.72 -0.42 22.38
C PRO A 196 12.62 -1.31 23.00
N ALA A 197 12.94 -1.98 24.11
CA ALA A 197 11.98 -2.84 24.81
C ALA A 197 10.71 -2.08 25.28
N SER A 198 10.84 -0.77 25.55
CA SER A 198 9.72 0.09 25.95
C SER A 198 8.69 0.34 24.85
N VAL A 199 9.02 0.10 23.58
CA VAL A 199 8.09 0.22 22.46
C VAL A 199 7.47 -1.15 22.18
N GLU A 200 6.44 -1.50 22.94
CA GLU A 200 5.78 -2.80 22.84
C GLU A 200 4.81 -2.90 21.67
N ARG A 201 4.26 -1.76 21.22
CA ARG A 201 3.22 -1.67 20.18
C ARG A 201 3.33 -0.39 19.36
N ARG A 202 2.49 -0.26 18.35
CA ARG A 202 2.39 1.01 17.62
C ARG A 202 2.16 2.14 18.60
N THR A 203 2.87 3.24 18.41
CA THR A 203 2.82 4.38 19.34
C THR A 203 2.66 5.68 18.56
N TYR A 204 1.75 6.55 18.98
CA TYR A 204 1.56 7.89 18.44
C TYR A 204 1.80 8.93 19.52
N PHE A 205 2.46 10.02 19.15
CA PHE A 205 2.69 11.18 20.00
C PHE A 205 1.77 12.30 19.55
N LEU A 206 0.87 12.75 20.42
CA LEU A 206 -0.11 13.78 20.12
C LEU A 206 0.23 15.10 20.82
N GLY A 207 -0.11 16.21 20.18
CA GLY A 207 0.07 17.57 20.75
C GLY A 207 1.43 18.18 20.49
N GLY A 208 2.33 17.51 19.81
CA GLY A 208 3.62 18.05 19.41
C GLY A 208 3.58 18.92 18.14
N PRO A 209 4.74 19.46 17.70
CA PRO A 209 4.83 20.35 16.54
C PRO A 209 4.48 19.65 15.21
N VAL A 210 4.76 18.35 15.08
CA VAL A 210 4.45 17.51 13.93
C VAL A 210 3.81 16.18 14.40
N LYS A 211 3.12 15.47 13.51
CA LYS A 211 2.62 14.14 13.85
C LYS A 211 3.77 13.13 13.79
N VAL A 212 4.05 12.48 14.90
CA VAL A 212 5.09 11.45 15.03
C VAL A 212 4.48 10.15 15.53
N GLY A 213 5.03 9.03 15.06
CA GLY A 213 4.69 7.73 15.61
C GLY A 213 5.72 6.66 15.32
N PHE A 214 5.63 5.57 16.07
CA PHE A 214 6.41 4.36 15.88
C PHE A 214 5.53 3.21 15.40
N THR A 215 6.06 2.41 14.49
CA THR A 215 5.48 1.12 14.14
C THR A 215 6.57 0.07 14.28
N PRO A 216 6.48 -0.85 15.26
CA PRO A 216 7.31 -2.04 15.27
C PRO A 216 7.14 -2.82 13.96
N VAL A 217 8.23 -3.33 13.39
CA VAL A 217 8.23 -4.08 12.12
C VAL A 217 8.82 -5.47 12.27
N SER A 218 9.42 -5.75 13.43
CA SER A 218 9.89 -7.07 13.84
C SER A 218 10.07 -7.09 15.36
N LYS A 219 10.61 -8.18 15.89
CA LYS A 219 11.00 -8.26 17.32
C LYS A 219 12.07 -7.23 17.68
N GLU A 220 12.97 -6.91 16.75
CA GLU A 220 14.18 -6.12 17.00
C GLU A 220 14.13 -4.71 16.41
N HIS A 221 13.24 -4.46 15.45
CA HIS A 221 13.22 -3.21 14.70
C HIS A 221 11.86 -2.54 14.67
N MET A 222 11.89 -1.24 14.52
CA MET A 222 10.73 -0.38 14.28
C MET A 222 11.09 0.66 13.20
N TYR A 223 10.08 1.30 12.66
CA TYR A 223 10.29 2.57 11.97
C TYR A 223 9.56 3.69 12.71
N MET A 224 10.19 4.85 12.74
CA MET A 224 9.57 6.11 13.12
C MET A 224 9.05 6.79 11.86
N PHE A 225 7.88 7.41 11.93
CA PHE A 225 7.38 8.28 10.87
C PHE A 225 7.02 9.65 11.45
N LEU A 226 7.23 10.68 10.62
CA LEU A 226 6.75 12.03 10.89
C LEU A 226 6.01 12.54 9.65
N LEU A 227 4.93 13.30 9.89
CA LEU A 227 4.22 14.02 8.84
C LEU A 227 4.50 15.52 9.00
N GLU A 228 5.27 16.05 8.06
CA GLU A 228 5.64 17.46 8.03
C GLU A 228 4.74 18.22 7.06
N ARG A 229 4.11 19.31 7.53
CA ARG A 229 3.50 20.29 6.66
C ARG A 229 4.60 21.19 6.08
N CYS A 230 4.87 21.11 4.81
CA CYS A 230 5.91 21.90 4.14
C CYS A 230 5.56 22.13 2.67
N PRO A 231 6.17 23.12 1.99
CA PRO A 231 6.13 23.19 0.54
C PRO A 231 6.69 21.91 -0.10
N GLN A 232 6.20 21.56 -1.28
CA GLN A 232 6.75 20.41 -2.02
C GLN A 232 8.23 20.68 -2.31
N ARG A 233 9.07 19.77 -1.86
CA ARG A 233 10.52 19.84 -2.08
C ARG A 233 11.12 18.44 -2.19
N TRP A 234 12.25 18.37 -2.82
CA TRP A 234 13.18 17.26 -2.69
C TRP A 234 14.20 17.63 -1.61
N GLN A 235 14.61 16.63 -0.85
CA GLN A 235 15.56 16.77 0.24
C GLN A 235 16.86 16.07 -0.17
N GLU A 236 17.99 16.80 -0.03
CA GLU A 236 19.30 16.18 -0.21
C GLU A 236 19.56 15.18 0.91
N PRO A 237 19.94 13.94 0.58
CA PRO A 237 20.08 12.87 1.58
C PRO A 237 21.07 13.19 2.70
N GLU A 238 22.13 13.97 2.41
CA GLU A 238 23.17 14.33 3.36
C GLU A 238 22.66 15.18 4.54
N ASP A 239 21.56 15.90 4.35
CA ASP A 239 20.97 16.77 5.37
C ASP A 239 19.78 16.14 6.10
N ASN A 240 19.39 14.93 5.74
CA ASN A 240 18.21 14.29 6.31
C ASN A 240 18.28 14.21 7.84
N TYR A 241 19.40 13.82 8.41
CA TYR A 241 19.53 13.70 9.86
C TYR A 241 19.41 15.05 10.58
N LYS A 242 19.94 16.13 10.02
CA LYS A 242 19.83 17.49 10.59
C LYS A 242 18.39 17.96 10.62
N ASN A 243 17.70 17.81 9.48
CA ASN A 243 16.29 18.20 9.35
C ASN A 243 15.40 17.38 10.29
N LEU A 244 15.66 16.08 10.41
CA LEU A 244 14.93 15.22 11.32
C LEU A 244 15.16 15.60 12.79
N LYS A 245 16.40 15.94 13.18
CA LYS A 245 16.71 16.50 14.51
C LYS A 245 15.86 17.75 14.81
N GLN A 246 15.82 18.68 13.87
CA GLN A 246 15.03 19.91 14.03
C GLN A 246 13.53 19.63 14.18
N LEU A 247 12.99 18.69 13.41
CA LEU A 247 11.57 18.31 13.50
C LEU A 247 11.21 17.63 14.82
N LEU A 248 12.19 17.03 15.49
CA LEU A 248 12.04 16.41 16.81
C LEU A 248 12.27 17.39 17.99
N GLU A 249 12.58 18.65 17.72
CA GLU A 249 12.61 19.68 18.76
C GLU A 249 11.22 19.84 19.40
N GLY A 250 11.17 19.98 20.71
CA GLY A 250 9.91 20.08 21.47
C GLY A 250 9.30 18.74 21.85
N TYR A 251 10.00 17.62 21.59
CA TYR A 251 9.67 16.32 22.16
C TYR A 251 10.72 15.90 23.19
N ASP A 252 10.26 15.19 24.24
CA ASP A 252 11.09 14.62 25.29
C ASP A 252 11.08 13.08 25.26
N GLY A 253 11.69 12.46 26.27
CA GLY A 253 11.75 11.01 26.42
C GLY A 253 12.39 10.33 25.23
N ILE A 254 11.82 9.24 24.77
CA ILE A 254 12.38 8.42 23.69
C ILE A 254 12.61 9.19 22.37
N LEU A 255 11.82 10.21 22.07
CA LEU A 255 12.01 11.04 20.87
C LEU A 255 13.21 11.98 21.04
N ALA A 256 13.45 12.50 22.24
CA ALA A 256 14.67 13.23 22.56
C ALA A 256 15.91 12.33 22.45
N ASP A 257 15.86 11.12 23.01
CA ASP A 257 16.96 10.16 22.91
C ASP A 257 17.31 9.84 21.46
N ILE A 258 16.30 9.63 20.61
CA ILE A 258 16.49 9.43 19.16
C ILE A 258 17.12 10.67 18.54
N ARG A 259 16.58 11.87 18.81
CA ARG A 259 17.14 13.13 18.31
C ARG A 259 18.62 13.29 18.64
N GLU A 260 19.00 13.04 19.90
CA GLU A 260 20.40 13.18 20.34
C GLU A 260 21.33 12.14 19.67
N SER A 261 20.81 10.93 19.46
CA SER A 261 21.60 9.84 18.85
C SER A 261 21.81 9.99 17.34
N LEU A 262 20.96 10.76 16.62
CA LEU A 262 21.06 10.90 15.18
C LEU A 262 22.37 11.54 14.73
N THR A 263 22.99 10.94 13.73
CA THR A 263 24.23 11.39 13.10
C THR A 263 24.12 11.30 11.58
N GLU A 264 25.14 11.78 10.87
CA GLU A 264 25.22 11.65 9.41
C GLU A 264 25.18 10.17 8.95
N ALA A 265 25.69 9.25 9.77
CA ALA A 265 25.67 7.81 9.47
C ALA A 265 24.25 7.24 9.38
N ASP A 266 23.23 7.92 9.89
CA ASP A 266 21.83 7.49 9.85
C ASP A 266 21.13 7.90 8.53
N ASN A 267 21.71 8.78 7.71
CA ASN A 267 21.12 9.25 6.47
C ASN A 267 20.61 8.14 5.55
N PRO A 268 21.30 7.00 5.36
CA PRO A 268 20.80 5.90 4.54
C PRO A 268 19.51 5.26 5.09
N ASN A 269 19.25 5.38 6.39
CA ASN A 269 18.07 4.84 7.07
C ASN A 269 16.90 5.83 7.09
N ILE A 270 17.13 7.09 6.66
CA ILE A 270 16.11 8.13 6.63
C ILE A 270 15.54 8.23 5.21
N ASN A 271 14.23 8.12 5.10
CA ASN A 271 13.51 8.30 3.84
C ASN A 271 12.59 9.50 3.97
N PHE A 272 12.75 10.46 3.05
CA PHE A 272 11.87 11.62 2.90
C PHE A 272 11.07 11.49 1.59
N ARG A 273 9.76 11.65 1.67
CA ARG A 273 8.88 11.60 0.49
C ARG A 273 7.74 12.61 0.59
N PRO A 274 7.57 13.49 -0.41
CA PRO A 274 6.32 14.22 -0.59
C PRO A 274 5.15 13.24 -0.69
N LEU A 275 4.02 13.59 -0.10
CA LEU A 275 2.79 12.81 -0.23
C LEU A 275 1.99 13.34 -1.41
N GLU A 276 1.75 12.48 -2.37
CA GLU A 276 1.00 12.79 -3.59
C GLU A 276 -0.20 11.85 -3.67
N CYS A 277 -1.33 12.37 -4.11
CA CYS A 277 -2.58 11.61 -4.22
C CYS A 277 -3.46 12.18 -5.34
N PHE A 278 -4.42 11.40 -5.79
CA PHE A 278 -5.53 11.82 -6.67
C PHE A 278 -6.76 10.98 -6.33
N ASP A 279 -7.93 11.45 -6.72
CA ASP A 279 -9.17 10.67 -6.70
C ASP A 279 -9.59 10.42 -8.16
N LEU A 280 -9.52 9.17 -8.62
CA LEU A 280 -9.93 8.78 -9.96
C LEU A 280 -11.39 8.34 -9.95
N PRO A 281 -12.29 9.09 -10.60
CA PRO A 281 -13.67 8.62 -10.80
C PRO A 281 -13.69 7.31 -11.60
N GLY A 282 -14.62 6.42 -11.25
CA GLY A 282 -14.84 5.21 -12.06
C GLY A 282 -15.46 5.48 -13.42
N PRO A 283 -15.45 4.51 -14.33
CA PRO A 283 -14.83 3.20 -14.19
C PRO A 283 -13.31 3.24 -14.37
N TRP A 284 -12.58 2.38 -13.64
CA TRP A 284 -11.11 2.28 -13.73
C TRP A 284 -10.63 1.36 -14.85
N TYR A 285 -11.47 1.05 -15.81
CA TYR A 285 -11.11 0.24 -16.96
C TYR A 285 -11.59 0.86 -18.28
N LEU A 286 -10.90 0.52 -19.34
CA LEU A 286 -11.29 0.83 -20.71
C LEU A 286 -11.08 -0.44 -21.55
N GLY A 287 -12.18 -0.99 -22.09
CA GLY A 287 -12.13 -2.28 -22.79
C GLY A 287 -11.57 -3.39 -21.89
N LYS A 288 -10.51 -4.03 -22.32
CA LYS A 288 -9.87 -5.17 -21.64
C LYS A 288 -8.68 -4.78 -20.73
N VAL A 289 -8.51 -3.51 -20.41
CA VAL A 289 -7.43 -3.03 -19.52
C VAL A 289 -8.05 -2.39 -18.28
N LEU A 290 -7.70 -2.92 -17.09
CA LEU A 290 -8.18 -2.47 -15.78
C LEU A 290 -7.03 -1.94 -14.94
N LEU A 291 -7.23 -0.82 -14.25
CA LEU A 291 -6.33 -0.29 -13.22
C LEU A 291 -6.68 -0.84 -11.84
N ILE A 292 -5.67 -1.19 -11.05
CA ILE A 292 -5.81 -1.68 -9.67
C ILE A 292 -4.77 -1.05 -8.74
N GLY A 293 -5.00 -1.12 -7.43
CA GLY A 293 -4.09 -0.57 -6.43
C GLY A 293 -3.84 0.93 -6.64
N ASP A 294 -2.61 1.38 -6.35
CA ASP A 294 -2.24 2.80 -6.43
C ASP A 294 -2.34 3.40 -7.85
N SER A 295 -2.49 2.58 -8.90
CA SER A 295 -2.75 3.07 -10.26
C SER A 295 -4.16 3.63 -10.42
N ALA A 296 -5.12 3.11 -9.64
CA ALA A 296 -6.52 3.51 -9.65
C ALA A 296 -6.91 4.35 -8.42
N HIS A 297 -6.48 3.93 -7.22
CA HIS A 297 -6.94 4.50 -5.94
C HIS A 297 -5.78 4.68 -4.95
N PRO A 298 -4.76 5.50 -5.29
CA PRO A 298 -3.69 5.80 -4.37
C PRO A 298 -4.24 6.43 -3.09
N THR A 299 -3.54 6.24 -1.98
CA THR A 299 -3.93 6.81 -0.71
C THR A 299 -2.74 7.36 0.04
N THR A 300 -2.97 8.44 0.80
CA THR A 300 -2.01 8.93 1.77
C THR A 300 -1.97 8.02 3.01
N PRO A 301 -0.93 8.08 3.86
CA PRO A 301 -0.70 7.07 4.89
C PRO A 301 -1.63 7.14 6.12
N GLN A 302 -2.57 8.07 6.17
CA GLN A 302 -3.38 8.37 7.36
C GLN A 302 -4.21 7.17 7.85
N LEU A 303 -4.80 6.39 6.94
CA LEU A 303 -5.54 5.15 7.28
C LEU A 303 -4.68 3.89 7.23
N ALA A 304 -3.43 3.97 6.77
CA ALA A 304 -2.52 2.83 6.66
C ALA A 304 -3.09 1.62 5.89
N SER A 305 -3.96 1.84 4.90
CA SER A 305 -4.73 0.77 4.23
C SER A 305 -4.38 0.55 2.76
N GLY A 306 -3.55 1.40 2.12
CA GLY A 306 -3.29 1.35 0.68
C GLY A 306 -2.82 -0.01 0.16
N ALA A 307 -1.82 -0.61 0.80
CA ALA A 307 -1.34 -1.94 0.41
C ALA A 307 -2.43 -3.01 0.56
N GLY A 308 -3.25 -2.92 1.63
CA GLY A 308 -4.38 -3.81 1.86
C GLY A 308 -5.42 -3.71 0.75
N MET A 309 -5.75 -2.50 0.29
CA MET A 309 -6.71 -2.30 -0.81
C MET A 309 -6.25 -3.00 -2.09
N GLY A 310 -4.96 -2.88 -2.45
CA GLY A 310 -4.42 -3.56 -3.63
C GLY A 310 -4.42 -5.10 -3.50
N ILE A 311 -4.25 -5.66 -2.29
CA ILE A 311 -4.37 -7.10 -2.05
C ILE A 311 -5.85 -7.52 -2.16
N GLU A 312 -6.77 -6.74 -1.61
CA GLU A 312 -8.21 -7.00 -1.74
C GLU A 312 -8.66 -6.97 -3.21
N ASP A 313 -8.12 -6.06 -4.04
CA ASP A 313 -8.39 -6.04 -5.48
C ASP A 313 -8.05 -7.37 -6.14
N ALA A 314 -6.87 -7.91 -5.81
CA ALA A 314 -6.42 -9.19 -6.35
C ALA A 314 -7.32 -10.36 -5.94
N LEU A 315 -7.76 -10.38 -4.69
CA LEU A 315 -8.66 -11.42 -4.16
C LEU A 315 -10.03 -11.36 -4.83
N VAL A 316 -10.60 -10.15 -4.96
CA VAL A 316 -11.90 -9.94 -5.59
C VAL A 316 -11.86 -10.31 -7.07
N LEU A 317 -10.82 -9.91 -7.81
CA LEU A 317 -10.65 -10.30 -9.21
C LEU A 317 -10.57 -11.81 -9.38
N ALA A 318 -9.81 -12.51 -8.54
CA ALA A 318 -9.70 -13.94 -8.62
C ALA A 318 -11.04 -14.64 -8.31
N GLU A 319 -11.80 -14.18 -7.32
CA GLU A 319 -13.13 -14.69 -7.01
C GLU A 319 -14.11 -14.51 -8.18
N ILE A 320 -14.07 -13.35 -8.84
CA ILE A 320 -14.93 -13.06 -9.99
C ILE A 320 -14.55 -13.96 -11.16
N PHE A 321 -13.27 -14.03 -11.53
CA PHE A 321 -12.81 -14.84 -12.65
C PHE A 321 -12.92 -16.36 -12.41
N ASP A 322 -12.96 -16.79 -11.17
CA ASP A 322 -13.27 -18.18 -10.86
C ASP A 322 -14.69 -18.57 -11.28
N LYS A 323 -15.63 -17.63 -11.22
CA LYS A 323 -17.06 -17.82 -11.51
C LYS A 323 -17.45 -17.48 -12.95
N GLN A 324 -16.72 -16.56 -13.63
CA GLN A 324 -17.04 -16.12 -14.98
C GLN A 324 -15.80 -15.86 -15.84
N ALA A 325 -15.92 -16.15 -17.15
CA ALA A 325 -14.85 -15.97 -18.12
C ALA A 325 -14.97 -14.67 -18.94
N ASN A 326 -16.12 -14.00 -18.90
CA ASN A 326 -16.34 -12.76 -19.66
C ASN A 326 -15.61 -11.60 -18.97
N VAL A 327 -14.62 -11.03 -19.64
CA VAL A 327 -13.75 -9.97 -19.07
C VAL A 327 -14.53 -8.68 -18.81
N ASP A 328 -15.44 -8.28 -19.70
CA ASP A 328 -16.20 -7.04 -19.53
C ASP A 328 -17.16 -7.13 -18.34
N ALA A 329 -17.84 -8.26 -18.20
CA ALA A 329 -18.69 -8.53 -17.05
C ALA A 329 -17.87 -8.62 -15.75
N ALA A 330 -16.69 -9.24 -15.80
CA ALA A 330 -15.78 -9.33 -14.65
C ALA A 330 -15.32 -7.94 -14.19
N PHE A 331 -14.93 -7.08 -15.09
CA PHE A 331 -14.50 -5.72 -14.75
C PHE A 331 -15.65 -4.84 -14.25
N ALA A 332 -16.86 -4.99 -14.82
CA ALA A 332 -18.02 -4.30 -14.30
C ALA A 332 -18.39 -4.73 -12.88
N GLU A 333 -18.34 -6.04 -12.58
CA GLU A 333 -18.58 -6.58 -11.24
C GLU A 333 -17.47 -6.13 -10.26
N PHE A 334 -16.22 -6.14 -10.70
CA PHE A 334 -15.11 -5.62 -9.90
C PHE A 334 -15.36 -4.16 -9.47
N MET A 335 -15.75 -3.28 -10.38
CA MET A 335 -16.06 -1.90 -10.06
C MET A 335 -17.20 -1.78 -9.03
N GLN A 336 -18.27 -2.57 -9.19
CA GLN A 336 -19.38 -2.57 -8.23
C GLN A 336 -18.94 -2.92 -6.81
N ARG A 337 -17.97 -3.86 -6.67
CA ARG A 337 -17.49 -4.31 -5.38
C ARG A 337 -16.40 -3.41 -4.79
N ARG A 338 -15.57 -2.77 -5.63
CA ARG A 338 -14.34 -2.12 -5.17
C ARG A 338 -14.38 -0.60 -5.14
N GLU A 339 -15.07 0.04 -6.08
CA GLU A 339 -14.99 1.50 -6.24
C GLU A 339 -15.29 2.26 -4.95
N GLN A 340 -16.43 2.02 -4.34
CA GLN A 340 -16.83 2.75 -3.14
C GLN A 340 -15.88 2.51 -1.97
N ARG A 341 -15.46 1.24 -1.76
CA ARG A 341 -14.57 0.86 -0.67
C ARG A 341 -13.17 1.49 -0.81
N CYS A 342 -12.59 1.47 -2.01
CA CYS A 342 -11.29 2.06 -2.27
C CYS A 342 -11.33 3.58 -2.20
N ARG A 343 -12.36 4.22 -2.78
CA ARG A 343 -12.53 5.67 -2.73
C ARG A 343 -12.78 6.18 -1.30
N LEU A 344 -13.49 5.42 -0.47
CA LEU A 344 -13.62 5.72 0.96
C LEU A 344 -12.24 5.87 1.61
N VAL A 345 -11.31 4.95 1.34
CA VAL A 345 -9.96 4.98 1.91
C VAL A 345 -9.17 6.18 1.38
N THR A 346 -9.21 6.42 0.08
CA THR A 346 -8.52 7.57 -0.55
C THR A 346 -9.04 8.88 0.01
N GLN A 347 -10.34 9.12 -0.06
CA GLN A 347 -10.98 10.36 0.36
C GLN A 347 -10.85 10.61 1.87
N SER A 348 -11.05 9.57 2.69
CA SER A 348 -10.89 9.69 4.15
C SER A 348 -9.43 10.00 4.53
N SER A 349 -8.46 9.36 3.87
CA SER A 349 -7.03 9.65 4.14
C SER A 349 -6.66 11.07 3.76
N MET A 350 -7.12 11.56 2.61
CA MET A 350 -6.89 12.95 2.16
C MET A 350 -7.54 13.95 3.13
N GLU A 351 -8.78 13.70 3.55
CA GLU A 351 -9.49 14.59 4.49
C GLU A 351 -8.83 14.60 5.87
N ILE A 352 -8.39 13.46 6.40
CA ILE A 352 -7.62 13.43 7.65
C ILE A 352 -6.33 14.26 7.49
N GLY A 353 -5.60 14.10 6.38
CA GLY A 353 -4.39 14.89 6.10
C GLY A 353 -4.67 16.40 6.04
N ARG A 354 -5.81 16.81 5.46
CA ARG A 354 -6.25 18.21 5.43
C ARG A 354 -6.55 18.74 6.85
N LEU A 355 -7.27 17.97 7.66
CA LEU A 355 -7.58 18.32 9.06
C LEU A 355 -6.32 18.41 9.92
N GLU A 356 -5.36 17.51 9.74
CA GLU A 356 -4.05 17.56 10.40
C GLU A 356 -3.31 18.87 10.11
N GLN A 357 -3.27 19.27 8.83
CA GLN A 357 -2.62 20.52 8.43
C GLN A 357 -3.31 21.78 8.97
N GLN A 358 -4.61 21.71 9.16
CA GLN A 358 -5.41 22.79 9.76
C GLN A 358 -5.36 22.80 11.29
N ARG A 359 -4.69 21.81 11.91
CA ARG A 359 -4.70 21.60 13.37
C ARG A 359 -6.13 21.49 13.91
N ALA A 360 -7.02 20.87 13.14
CA ALA A 360 -8.41 20.64 13.54
C ALA A 360 -8.48 19.73 14.78
N PRO A 361 -9.57 19.81 15.57
CA PRO A 361 -9.78 18.97 16.73
C PRO A 361 -9.60 17.48 16.40
N VAL A 362 -8.92 16.74 17.30
CA VAL A 362 -8.61 15.31 17.12
C VAL A 362 -9.88 14.47 16.97
N GLU A 363 -10.99 14.91 17.58
CA GLU A 363 -12.30 14.25 17.51
C GLU A 363 -12.80 14.14 16.07
N GLN A 364 -12.59 15.18 15.24
CA GLN A 364 -12.98 15.16 13.82
C GLN A 364 -12.21 14.10 13.03
N GLN A 365 -10.89 14.05 13.24
CA GLN A 365 -10.05 13.04 12.61
C GLN A 365 -10.42 11.62 13.08
N THR A 366 -10.66 11.46 14.39
CA THR A 366 -11.04 10.17 14.98
C THR A 366 -12.38 9.69 14.44
N ALA A 367 -13.35 10.58 14.23
CA ALA A 367 -14.65 10.22 13.65
C ALA A 367 -14.50 9.62 12.24
N ILE A 368 -13.67 10.24 11.39
CA ILE A 368 -13.41 9.73 10.04
C ILE A 368 -12.70 8.37 10.09
N VAL A 369 -11.67 8.24 10.95
CA VAL A 369 -10.95 6.97 11.13
C VAL A 369 -11.90 5.87 11.59
N SER A 370 -12.74 6.14 12.58
CA SER A 370 -13.69 5.16 13.14
C SER A 370 -14.71 4.73 12.09
N HIS A 371 -15.26 5.67 11.33
CA HIS A 371 -16.22 5.38 10.25
C HIS A 371 -15.58 4.52 9.15
N ALA A 372 -14.39 4.89 8.68
CA ALA A 372 -13.70 4.13 7.66
C ALA A 372 -13.34 2.71 8.13
N LEU A 373 -12.83 2.58 9.36
CA LEU A 373 -12.49 1.26 9.92
C LEU A 373 -13.71 0.37 10.12
N GLU A 374 -14.88 0.95 10.46
CA GLU A 374 -16.11 0.17 10.59
C GLU A 374 -16.51 -0.46 9.27
N ILE A 375 -16.47 0.28 8.17
CA ILE A 375 -16.75 -0.24 6.83
C ILE A 375 -15.69 -1.26 6.38
N LEU A 376 -14.41 -1.00 6.71
CA LEU A 376 -13.32 -1.89 6.32
C LEU A 376 -13.31 -3.23 7.08
N LYS A 377 -14.04 -3.35 8.20
CA LYS A 377 -14.24 -4.64 8.89
C LYS A 377 -15.12 -5.59 8.08
N GLU A 378 -16.03 -5.10 7.27
CA GLU A 378 -16.89 -5.93 6.44
C GLU A 378 -16.05 -6.80 5.49
N ALA A 379 -16.61 -7.95 5.11
CA ALA A 379 -16.01 -8.82 4.10
C ALA A 379 -15.90 -8.10 2.75
N ILE A 380 -14.93 -8.52 1.96
CA ILE A 380 -14.68 -7.98 0.61
C ILE A 380 -15.48 -8.72 -0.45
#